data_64314bb965e36d73cbc14d4c5ca5a1e4
#
_entry.id   64314bb965e36d73cbc14d4c5ca5a1e4
#
_cell.length_a   1.000
_cell.length_b   1.000
_cell.length_c   1.000
_cell.angle_alpha   90.00
_cell.angle_beta   90.00
_cell.angle_gamma   90.00
#
_symmetry.space_group_name_H-M   'P 1'
#
loop_
_entity.id
_entity.type
_entity.pdbx_description
1 polymer ?
#
loop_
_entity_poly.entity_id
_entity_poly.type
_entity_poly.pdbx_seq_one_letter_code
_entity_poly.pdbx_strand_id
1 'polypeptide(L)'
;HYMDKFSYSIGLGIGQNLSSMGIGNLAVDDFAQAIKDVLEGNQTAISHNEAREIVNKYFEELEAKMGAVAIEQGQAFLEENKKGPGVVVLPSGLQYEIIKEALLERIRTGQFSSDAVFCTEKMLSEQYEVSRITAKRAIEDLEQQGILYRKRGVGSFVSQKIPPVSSSASETDSKSKMVSLLLPFATTQGNISETIGSLSAALAEKGYFLSIHITGSSSPKERATLELLRSQNIAGLVYYPKRDNIHLEQLNDFLFANRPVVIIDKQTDCPYLNNVVCDNYDGGRQLTRHLLEQGHRNIAFFTTAPLSETSSVRDRFGGFLHEIKAAGIMPDSRQLITWPHALSTEDALSTEITPFQQQLLTLRQNGITALLAENDQVAELIFLACRTIGLRIPEDLCLCGFDDTSLSRSLEITSIHQDFESIGREASRILLSTLENPAAEPEKIVLPVTLVPRASSLRMIKTES
;
A
#
# COMPACT_ATOMS: atom_id res chain seq x y z
N HIS A 1 38.45 25.42 -20.00
CA HIS A 1 37.93 24.34 -19.17
C HIS A 1 37.16 23.37 -20.05
N TYR A 2 37.70 22.18 -20.28
CA TYR A 2 36.98 21.13 -21.00
C TYR A 2 35.99 20.53 -20.00
N MET A 3 34.69 20.78 -20.20
CA MET A 3 33.62 20.27 -19.33
C MET A 3 33.51 18.78 -19.51
N ASP A 4 33.70 17.99 -18.43
CA ASP A 4 33.39 16.56 -18.45
C ASP A 4 31.87 16.36 -18.44
N LYS A 5 31.36 15.88 -19.58
CA LYS A 5 29.90 15.68 -19.78
C LYS A 5 29.27 14.68 -18.81
N PHE A 6 30.04 13.66 -18.40
CA PHE A 6 29.54 12.65 -17.46
C PHE A 6 29.34 13.25 -16.06
N SER A 7 30.36 13.90 -15.51
CA SER A 7 30.29 14.58 -14.21
C SER A 7 29.20 15.65 -14.19
N TYR A 8 29.07 16.42 -15.28
CA TYR A 8 27.99 17.39 -15.39
C TYR A 8 26.60 16.80 -15.41
N SER A 9 26.41 15.65 -16.08
CA SER A 9 25.12 14.96 -16.12
C SER A 9 24.70 14.43 -14.75
N ILE A 10 25.65 13.91 -13.95
CA ILE A 10 25.38 13.51 -12.55
C ILE A 10 24.96 14.75 -11.73
N GLY A 11 25.69 15.85 -11.89
CA GLY A 11 25.36 17.11 -11.21
C GLY A 11 23.97 17.64 -11.55
N LEU A 12 23.52 17.53 -12.80
CA LEU A 12 22.16 17.88 -13.21
C LEU A 12 21.11 17.04 -12.49
N GLY A 13 21.31 15.73 -12.42
CA GLY A 13 20.36 14.82 -11.74
C GLY A 13 20.25 15.12 -10.24
N ILE A 14 21.39 15.34 -9.58
CA ILE A 14 21.41 15.72 -8.16
C ILE A 14 20.75 17.08 -7.95
N GLY A 15 21.05 18.08 -8.78
CA GLY A 15 20.47 19.42 -8.70
C GLY A 15 18.94 19.41 -8.87
N GLN A 16 18.41 18.61 -9.80
CA GLN A 16 16.97 18.43 -9.98
C GLN A 16 16.32 17.80 -8.75
N ASN A 17 16.93 16.78 -8.17
CA ASN A 17 16.42 16.13 -6.96
C ASN A 17 16.40 17.11 -5.77
N LEU A 18 17.49 17.84 -5.53
CA LEU A 18 17.57 18.83 -4.46
C LEU A 18 16.52 19.93 -4.63
N SER A 19 16.32 20.41 -5.85
CA SER A 19 15.29 21.41 -6.18
C SER A 19 13.88 20.87 -5.92
N SER A 20 13.58 19.62 -6.30
CA SER A 20 12.27 18.98 -6.06
C SER A 20 11.98 18.76 -4.58
N MET A 21 13.02 18.62 -3.75
CA MET A 21 12.93 18.51 -2.28
C MET A 21 12.81 19.88 -1.59
N GLY A 22 12.75 20.99 -2.34
CA GLY A 22 12.63 22.34 -1.81
C GLY A 22 13.94 22.96 -1.29
N ILE A 23 15.10 22.36 -1.60
CA ILE A 23 16.41 22.86 -1.21
C ILE A 23 16.87 23.88 -2.25
N GLY A 24 16.61 25.17 -2.00
CA GLY A 24 16.95 26.27 -2.93
C GLY A 24 18.27 27.00 -2.63
N ASN A 25 18.74 26.95 -1.40
CA ASN A 25 19.95 27.67 -0.94
C ASN A 25 21.02 26.67 -0.49
N LEU A 26 21.72 26.06 -1.44
CA LEU A 26 22.84 25.17 -1.17
C LEU A 26 24.15 25.92 -1.47
N ALA A 27 25.11 25.88 -0.54
CA ALA A 27 26.49 26.31 -0.79
C ALA A 27 27.16 25.28 -1.71
N VAL A 28 27.13 25.51 -3.01
CA VAL A 28 27.58 24.55 -4.03
C VAL A 28 29.03 24.16 -3.87
N ASP A 29 29.90 25.12 -3.44
CA ASP A 29 31.31 24.84 -3.22
C ASP A 29 31.57 23.88 -2.06
N ASP A 30 30.85 24.05 -0.94
CA ASP A 30 30.93 23.12 0.21
C ASP A 30 30.38 21.74 -0.15
N PHE A 31 29.28 21.69 -0.91
CA PHE A 31 28.71 20.47 -1.43
C PHE A 31 29.67 19.70 -2.35
N ALA A 32 30.35 20.43 -3.28
CA ALA A 32 31.35 19.85 -4.18
C ALA A 32 32.59 19.37 -3.39
N GLN A 33 32.99 20.07 -2.34
CA GLN A 33 34.11 19.67 -1.49
C GLN A 33 33.77 18.40 -0.71
N ALA A 34 32.58 18.29 -0.16
CA ALA A 34 32.13 17.09 0.56
C ALA A 34 32.12 15.84 -0.36
N ILE A 35 31.64 16.00 -1.61
CA ILE A 35 31.70 14.93 -2.62
C ILE A 35 33.16 14.53 -2.89
N LYS A 36 34.04 15.50 -3.04
CA LYS A 36 35.47 15.24 -3.29
C LYS A 36 36.11 14.49 -2.13
N ASP A 37 35.86 14.91 -0.89
CA ASP A 37 36.42 14.25 0.30
C ASP A 37 35.99 12.78 0.40
N VAL A 38 34.73 12.48 0.09
CA VAL A 38 34.22 11.10 0.09
C VAL A 38 34.85 10.27 -1.05
N LEU A 39 34.95 10.83 -2.27
CA LEU A 39 35.48 10.09 -3.43
C LEU A 39 36.97 9.84 -3.33
N GLU A 40 37.72 10.73 -2.70
CA GLU A 40 39.17 10.63 -2.52
C GLU A 40 39.55 9.90 -1.22
N GLY A 41 38.56 9.56 -0.36
CA GLY A 41 38.81 8.92 0.95
C GLY A 41 39.48 9.87 1.96
N ASN A 42 39.32 11.18 1.81
CA ASN A 42 39.82 12.17 2.73
C ASN A 42 38.99 12.22 4.03
N GLN A 43 39.59 12.79 5.07
CA GLN A 43 38.84 13.07 6.29
C GLN A 43 37.77 14.15 6.01
N THR A 44 36.49 13.84 6.29
CA THR A 44 35.38 14.78 6.14
C THR A 44 35.43 15.89 7.19
N ALA A 45 35.00 17.09 6.85
CA ALA A 45 34.99 18.26 7.77
C ALA A 45 34.06 18.08 8.99
N ILE A 46 33.00 17.26 8.83
CA ILE A 46 32.07 16.87 9.89
C ILE A 46 31.85 15.37 9.85
N SER A 47 31.46 14.78 10.98
CA SER A 47 31.15 13.34 11.02
C SER A 47 29.84 13.03 10.30
N HIS A 48 29.67 11.78 9.84
CA HIS A 48 28.43 11.31 9.22
C HIS A 48 27.21 11.46 10.15
N ASN A 49 27.38 11.26 11.45
CA ASN A 49 26.30 11.45 12.43
C ASN A 49 25.88 12.92 12.55
N GLU A 50 26.86 13.80 12.65
CA GLU A 50 26.61 15.25 12.70
C GLU A 50 25.94 15.75 11.40
N ALA A 51 26.38 15.28 10.23
CA ALA A 51 25.76 15.58 8.96
C ALA A 51 24.28 15.14 8.93
N ARG A 52 23.98 13.93 9.44
CA ARG A 52 22.61 13.40 9.53
C ARG A 52 21.73 14.25 10.43
N GLU A 53 22.22 14.67 11.60
CA GLU A 53 21.46 15.53 12.50
C GLU A 53 21.14 16.89 11.88
N ILE A 54 22.10 17.50 11.20
CA ILE A 54 21.90 18.77 10.49
C ILE A 54 20.85 18.64 9.38
N VAL A 55 20.93 17.59 8.59
CA VAL A 55 19.97 17.32 7.49
C VAL A 55 18.57 17.05 8.04
N ASN A 56 18.42 16.22 9.06
CA ASN A 56 17.13 15.93 9.69
C ASN A 56 16.50 17.21 10.25
N LYS A 57 17.25 18.01 10.99
CA LYS A 57 16.77 19.27 11.53
C LYS A 57 16.32 20.24 10.43
N TYR A 58 17.06 20.32 9.33
CA TYR A 58 16.65 21.14 8.18
C TYR A 58 15.32 20.70 7.58
N PHE A 59 15.09 19.38 7.42
CA PHE A 59 13.83 18.86 6.90
C PHE A 59 12.66 19.07 7.88
N GLU A 60 12.88 18.92 9.18
CA GLU A 60 11.86 19.24 10.20
C GLU A 60 11.45 20.74 10.13
N GLU A 61 12.41 21.64 9.98
CA GLU A 61 12.14 23.07 9.81
C GLU A 61 11.43 23.38 8.47
N LEU A 62 11.77 22.65 7.39
CA LEU A 62 11.13 22.80 6.09
C LEU A 62 9.68 22.33 6.13
N GLU A 63 9.41 21.18 6.73
CA GLU A 63 8.03 20.65 6.93
C GLU A 63 7.20 21.60 7.79
N ALA A 64 7.77 22.14 8.86
CA ALA A 64 7.09 23.13 9.70
C ALA A 64 6.73 24.41 8.91
N LYS A 65 7.63 24.90 8.06
CA LYS A 65 7.37 26.04 7.18
C LYS A 65 6.30 25.76 6.13
N MET A 66 6.35 24.58 5.49
CA MET A 66 5.33 24.16 4.53
C MET A 66 3.96 24.00 5.19
N GLY A 67 3.90 23.43 6.42
CA GLY A 67 2.70 23.36 7.23
C GLY A 67 2.13 24.74 7.57
N ALA A 68 2.97 25.69 7.95
CA ALA A 68 2.56 27.07 8.22
C ALA A 68 1.98 27.77 6.98
N VAL A 69 2.61 27.59 5.82
CA VAL A 69 2.12 28.13 4.51
C VAL A 69 0.78 27.51 4.13
N ALA A 70 0.61 26.20 4.34
CA ALA A 70 -0.66 25.53 4.07
C ALA A 70 -1.79 26.02 4.99
N ILE A 71 -1.49 26.28 6.27
CA ILE A 71 -2.43 26.88 7.23
C ILE A 71 -2.79 28.30 6.81
N GLU A 72 -1.80 29.11 6.40
CA GLU A 72 -2.04 30.49 5.94
C GLU A 72 -2.86 30.53 4.66
N GLN A 73 -2.58 29.65 3.69
CA GLN A 73 -3.38 29.50 2.47
C GLN A 73 -4.80 29.02 2.77
N GLY A 74 -4.95 28.07 3.72
CA GLY A 74 -6.26 27.63 4.20
C GLY A 74 -7.06 28.77 4.88
N GLN A 75 -6.41 29.57 5.69
CA GLN A 75 -7.01 30.76 6.33
C GLN A 75 -7.39 31.82 5.29
N ALA A 76 -6.52 32.09 4.32
CA ALA A 76 -6.79 33.02 3.21
C ALA A 76 -7.98 32.55 2.37
N PHE A 77 -8.06 31.25 2.07
CA PHE A 77 -9.21 30.66 1.37
C PHE A 77 -10.50 30.81 2.18
N LEU A 78 -10.46 30.58 3.50
CA LEU A 78 -11.61 30.75 4.38
C LEU A 78 -12.05 32.22 4.45
N GLU A 79 -11.11 33.17 4.48
CA GLU A 79 -11.40 34.60 4.48
C GLU A 79 -11.99 35.07 3.13
N GLU A 80 -11.53 34.52 2.04
CA GLU A 80 -12.08 34.81 0.70
C GLU A 80 -13.45 34.19 0.51
N ASN A 81 -13.65 32.96 0.98
CA ASN A 81 -14.92 32.26 0.93
C ASN A 81 -16.00 32.94 1.80
N LYS A 82 -15.62 33.62 2.89
CA LYS A 82 -16.53 34.47 3.69
C LYS A 82 -17.24 35.55 2.85
N LYS A 83 -16.62 35.99 1.75
CA LYS A 83 -17.13 37.05 0.88
C LYS A 83 -18.11 36.49 -0.17
N GLY A 84 -18.16 35.14 -0.31
CA GLY A 84 -19.04 34.46 -1.26
C GLY A 84 -20.52 34.69 -0.93
N PRO A 85 -21.39 34.86 -1.94
CA PRO A 85 -22.85 35.01 -1.71
C PRO A 85 -23.37 33.70 -1.10
N GLY A 86 -23.82 33.78 0.18
CA GLY A 86 -24.43 32.66 0.86
C GLY A 86 -23.58 32.01 1.97
N VAL A 87 -22.37 32.39 2.16
CA VAL A 87 -21.49 31.82 3.19
C VAL A 87 -21.64 32.55 4.53
N VAL A 88 -22.01 31.83 5.58
CA VAL A 88 -22.05 32.33 6.96
C VAL A 88 -21.02 31.61 7.78
N VAL A 89 -20.16 32.37 8.47
CA VAL A 89 -19.06 31.85 9.30
C VAL A 89 -19.53 31.71 10.73
N LEU A 90 -19.32 30.53 11.31
CA LEU A 90 -19.56 30.25 12.71
C LEU A 90 -18.44 30.82 13.59
N PRO A 91 -18.67 31.06 14.91
CA PRO A 91 -17.61 31.43 15.85
C PRO A 91 -16.46 30.40 15.92
N SER A 92 -16.72 29.13 15.56
CA SER A 92 -15.75 28.05 15.43
C SER A 92 -14.94 28.06 14.13
N GLY A 93 -15.24 28.98 13.17
CA GLY A 93 -14.65 29.01 11.83
C GLY A 93 -15.31 28.07 10.81
N LEU A 94 -16.26 27.24 11.23
CA LEU A 94 -17.03 26.37 10.33
C LEU A 94 -18.09 27.13 9.54
N GLN A 95 -18.30 26.76 8.27
CA GLN A 95 -19.24 27.41 7.40
C GLN A 95 -20.56 26.62 7.34
N TYR A 96 -21.70 27.30 7.06
CA TYR A 96 -23.05 26.75 7.23
C TYR A 96 -23.41 25.59 6.25
N GLU A 97 -22.64 25.35 5.22
CA GLU A 97 -22.83 24.22 4.30
C GLU A 97 -22.91 22.86 5.02
N ILE A 98 -22.19 22.71 6.13
CA ILE A 98 -22.21 21.49 6.95
C ILE A 98 -23.59 21.18 7.51
N ILE A 99 -24.33 22.21 7.94
CA ILE A 99 -25.70 22.04 8.47
C ILE A 99 -26.63 21.57 7.34
N LYS A 100 -26.51 22.16 6.15
CA LYS A 100 -27.29 21.80 4.97
C LYS A 100 -27.04 20.34 4.58
N GLU A 101 -25.77 19.91 4.48
CA GLU A 101 -25.39 18.52 4.17
C GLU A 101 -25.91 17.54 5.24
N ALA A 102 -25.80 17.88 6.52
CA ALA A 102 -26.34 17.05 7.59
C ALA A 102 -27.86 16.90 7.53
N LEU A 103 -28.59 17.96 7.16
CA LEU A 103 -30.04 17.91 6.97
C LEU A 103 -30.42 17.08 5.72
N LEU A 104 -29.67 17.22 4.63
CA LEU A 104 -29.86 16.42 3.42
C LEU A 104 -29.62 14.93 3.71
N GLU A 105 -28.58 14.60 4.46
CA GLU A 105 -28.28 13.23 4.84
C GLU A 105 -29.38 12.61 5.72
N ARG A 106 -29.92 13.35 6.67
CA ARG A 106 -31.09 12.90 7.48
C ARG A 106 -32.32 12.67 6.63
N ILE A 107 -32.53 13.47 5.57
CA ILE A 107 -33.64 13.29 4.61
C ILE A 107 -33.39 12.06 3.74
N ARG A 108 -32.16 11.85 3.23
CA ARG A 108 -31.77 10.67 2.43
C ARG A 108 -31.91 9.37 3.20
N THR A 109 -31.56 9.38 4.47
CA THR A 109 -31.61 8.19 5.34
C THR A 109 -32.99 7.91 5.93
N GLY A 110 -34.01 8.74 5.57
CA GLY A 110 -35.36 8.56 6.06
C GLY A 110 -35.55 8.85 7.55
N GLN A 111 -34.63 9.56 8.18
CA GLN A 111 -34.69 9.92 9.61
C GLN A 111 -35.65 11.08 9.88
N PHE A 112 -36.85 10.95 9.38
CA PHE A 112 -37.94 11.92 9.61
C PHE A 112 -39.32 11.23 9.50
N SER A 113 -40.32 11.85 10.13
CA SER A 113 -41.70 11.44 9.96
C SER A 113 -42.42 12.46 9.04
N SER A 114 -43.19 11.98 8.08
CA SER A 114 -43.84 12.81 7.07
C SER A 114 -44.79 13.87 7.67
N ASP A 115 -45.32 13.66 8.87
CA ASP A 115 -46.28 14.54 9.54
C ASP A 115 -45.69 15.27 10.76
N ALA A 116 -44.38 15.05 11.09
CA ALA A 116 -43.72 15.72 12.18
C ALA A 116 -42.82 16.87 11.74
N VAL A 117 -42.59 17.84 12.61
CA VAL A 117 -41.63 18.93 12.38
C VAL A 117 -40.23 18.32 12.19
N PHE A 118 -39.65 18.52 11.01
CA PHE A 118 -38.31 18.01 10.70
C PHE A 118 -37.23 18.82 11.38
N CYS A 119 -37.30 20.13 11.34
CA CYS A 119 -36.39 21.03 12.02
C CYS A 119 -37.00 22.40 12.28
N THR A 120 -36.43 23.11 13.26
CA THR A 120 -36.71 24.53 13.51
C THR A 120 -35.40 25.29 13.62
N GLU A 121 -35.42 26.61 13.39
CA GLU A 121 -34.25 27.48 13.58
C GLU A 121 -33.67 27.35 15.00
N LYS A 122 -34.51 27.19 16.00
CA LYS A 122 -34.09 27.00 17.40
C LYS A 122 -33.41 25.67 17.61
N MET A 123 -34.00 24.57 17.11
CA MET A 123 -33.40 23.24 17.23
C MET A 123 -32.01 23.17 16.58
N LEU A 124 -31.85 23.69 15.37
CA LEU A 124 -30.59 23.71 14.67
C LEU A 124 -29.55 24.62 15.33
N SER A 125 -30.01 25.79 15.84
CA SER A 125 -29.15 26.70 16.58
C SER A 125 -28.57 26.06 17.86
N GLU A 126 -29.37 25.28 18.60
CA GLU A 126 -28.96 24.56 19.80
C GLU A 126 -28.12 23.31 19.48
N GLN A 127 -28.51 22.53 18.47
CA GLN A 127 -27.84 21.29 18.10
C GLN A 127 -26.44 21.52 17.53
N TYR A 128 -26.24 22.57 16.73
CA TYR A 128 -24.98 22.87 16.04
C TYR A 128 -24.22 24.05 16.67
N GLU A 129 -24.71 24.58 17.80
CA GLU A 129 -24.13 25.74 18.50
C GLU A 129 -23.91 26.97 17.61
N VAL A 130 -24.87 27.25 16.74
CA VAL A 130 -24.80 28.32 15.74
C VAL A 130 -25.80 29.43 16.01
N SER A 131 -25.61 30.59 15.36
CA SER A 131 -26.58 31.67 15.40
C SER A 131 -27.92 31.24 14.74
N ARG A 132 -29.06 31.81 15.22
CA ARG A 132 -30.37 31.58 14.57
C ARG A 132 -30.39 32.01 13.10
N ILE A 133 -29.58 33.00 12.73
CA ILE A 133 -29.45 33.49 11.34
C ILE A 133 -28.82 32.41 10.47
N THR A 134 -27.78 31.73 10.99
CA THR A 134 -27.08 30.61 10.32
C THR A 134 -28.02 29.42 10.13
N ALA A 135 -28.75 29.03 11.17
CA ALA A 135 -29.73 27.96 11.10
C ALA A 135 -30.89 28.29 10.14
N LYS A 136 -31.39 29.54 10.19
CA LYS A 136 -32.45 30.05 9.29
C LYS A 136 -32.02 29.94 7.84
N ARG A 137 -30.81 30.32 7.49
CA ARG A 137 -30.29 30.32 6.12
C ARG A 137 -30.15 28.92 5.56
N ALA A 138 -29.66 27.96 6.35
CA ALA A 138 -29.60 26.55 5.95
C ALA A 138 -31.02 26.01 5.63
N ILE A 139 -32.04 26.39 6.40
CA ILE A 139 -33.43 26.01 6.15
C ILE A 139 -33.96 26.70 4.90
N GLU A 140 -33.73 28.01 4.72
CA GLU A 140 -34.19 28.79 3.55
C GLU A 140 -33.61 28.24 2.25
N ASP A 141 -32.35 27.84 2.22
CA ASP A 141 -31.74 27.20 1.04
C ASP A 141 -32.44 25.90 0.66
N LEU A 142 -32.77 25.06 1.63
CA LEU A 142 -33.49 23.80 1.39
C LEU A 142 -34.96 24.05 1.03
N GLU A 143 -35.57 25.14 1.51
CA GLU A 143 -36.91 25.58 1.11
C GLU A 143 -36.92 26.09 -0.35
N GLN A 144 -35.92 26.87 -0.76
CA GLN A 144 -35.76 27.32 -2.14
C GLN A 144 -35.55 26.16 -3.11
N GLN A 145 -34.91 25.12 -2.68
CA GLN A 145 -34.73 23.87 -3.45
C GLN A 145 -36.00 22.99 -3.44
N GLY A 146 -37.06 23.39 -2.74
CA GLY A 146 -38.31 22.63 -2.64
C GLY A 146 -38.21 21.34 -1.80
N ILE A 147 -37.11 21.14 -1.10
CA ILE A 147 -36.84 19.96 -0.26
C ILE A 147 -37.57 20.08 1.08
N LEU A 148 -37.63 21.28 1.62
CA LEU A 148 -38.40 21.60 2.81
C LEU A 148 -39.57 22.57 2.46
N TYR A 149 -40.56 22.56 3.29
CA TYR A 149 -41.59 23.61 3.30
C TYR A 149 -41.89 24.06 4.72
N ARG A 150 -42.19 25.35 4.90
CA ARG A 150 -42.42 25.98 6.20
C ARG A 150 -43.92 26.11 6.49
N LYS A 151 -44.30 25.69 7.72
CA LYS A 151 -45.61 26.07 8.29
C LYS A 151 -45.38 27.18 9.33
N ARG A 152 -45.96 28.35 9.09
CA ARG A 152 -45.75 29.54 9.92
C ARG A 152 -46.09 29.27 11.40
N GLY A 153 -45.17 29.51 12.31
CA GLY A 153 -45.32 29.29 13.74
C GLY A 153 -45.14 27.84 14.23
N VAL A 154 -44.90 26.89 13.33
CA VAL A 154 -44.76 25.47 13.68
C VAL A 154 -43.32 24.95 13.44
N GLY A 155 -42.78 25.15 12.24
CA GLY A 155 -41.47 24.67 11.86
C GLY A 155 -41.37 24.29 10.38
N SER A 156 -40.27 23.68 9.98
CA SER A 156 -40.03 23.19 8.63
C SER A 156 -40.26 21.68 8.54
N PHE A 157 -40.88 21.26 7.46
CA PHE A 157 -41.28 19.88 7.16
C PHE A 157 -40.61 19.42 5.87
N VAL A 158 -40.35 18.14 5.72
CA VAL A 158 -39.88 17.56 4.47
C VAL A 158 -41.05 17.58 3.45
N SER A 159 -40.79 18.11 2.26
CA SER A 159 -41.80 18.20 1.20
C SER A 159 -42.14 16.80 0.70
N GLN A 160 -43.44 16.47 0.65
CA GLN A 160 -43.94 15.22 0.03
C GLN A 160 -43.78 15.24 -1.50
N LYS A 161 -43.63 16.42 -2.10
CA LYS A 161 -43.12 16.61 -3.45
C LYS A 161 -41.65 17.02 -3.33
N ILE A 162 -40.80 16.09 -2.96
CA ILE A 162 -39.37 16.25 -3.27
C ILE A 162 -39.36 16.31 -4.80
N PRO A 163 -39.09 17.48 -5.47
CA PRO A 163 -38.76 17.42 -6.87
C PRO A 163 -37.57 16.45 -6.90
N PRO A 164 -37.54 15.46 -7.81
CA PRO A 164 -36.32 14.72 -7.98
C PRO A 164 -35.26 15.82 -8.15
N VAL A 165 -34.32 15.89 -7.20
CA VAL A 165 -33.06 16.61 -7.42
C VAL A 165 -32.72 16.18 -8.82
N SER A 166 -32.70 17.12 -9.77
CA SER A 166 -32.59 16.84 -11.19
C SER A 166 -31.33 16.02 -11.44
N SER A 167 -31.39 14.76 -11.08
CA SER A 167 -30.78 13.69 -11.79
C SER A 167 -31.72 13.46 -12.97
N SER A 168 -31.47 14.13 -14.09
CA SER A 168 -31.74 13.60 -15.39
C SER A 168 -30.89 12.30 -15.53
N ALA A 169 -31.30 11.32 -14.78
CA ALA A 169 -30.99 9.93 -14.95
C ALA A 169 -32.18 9.19 -14.38
N SER A 170 -32.89 8.50 -15.29
CA SER A 170 -33.85 7.45 -15.01
C SER A 170 -33.60 6.78 -13.67
N GLU A 171 -34.66 6.44 -12.93
CA GLU A 171 -34.69 5.42 -11.88
C GLU A 171 -34.21 4.07 -12.45
N THR A 172 -32.95 3.98 -12.76
CA THR A 172 -32.18 2.76 -12.73
C THR A 172 -31.34 2.90 -11.47
N ASP A 173 -31.53 1.99 -10.54
CA ASP A 173 -30.66 1.61 -9.43
C ASP A 173 -29.21 2.04 -9.73
N SER A 174 -28.79 3.25 -9.36
CA SER A 174 -27.43 3.72 -9.63
C SER A 174 -26.51 3.08 -8.60
N LYS A 175 -26.34 1.75 -8.74
CA LYS A 175 -25.31 1.02 -8.03
C LYS A 175 -24.01 1.78 -8.23
N SER A 176 -23.27 1.99 -7.17
CA SER A 176 -21.93 2.59 -7.27
C SER A 176 -21.11 1.92 -8.38
N LYS A 177 -20.38 2.71 -9.14
CA LYS A 177 -19.47 2.22 -10.17
C LYS A 177 -18.01 2.23 -9.71
N MET A 178 -17.75 2.49 -8.44
CA MET A 178 -16.40 2.53 -7.87
C MET A 178 -16.08 1.24 -7.14
N VAL A 179 -15.00 0.58 -7.52
CA VAL A 179 -14.38 -0.55 -6.82
C VAL A 179 -13.12 -0.05 -6.13
N SER A 180 -12.90 -0.43 -4.89
CA SER A 180 -11.70 -0.03 -4.14
C SER A 180 -10.69 -1.17 -4.06
N LEU A 181 -9.41 -0.85 -4.28
CA LEU A 181 -8.27 -1.71 -4.02
C LEU A 181 -7.51 -1.19 -2.80
N LEU A 182 -7.40 -2.00 -1.76
CA LEU A 182 -6.67 -1.68 -0.55
C LEU A 182 -5.33 -2.42 -0.54
N LEU A 183 -4.22 -1.66 -0.43
CA LEU A 183 -2.85 -2.16 -0.49
C LEU A 183 -2.06 -1.81 0.77
N PRO A 184 -1.19 -2.73 1.28
CA PRO A 184 -0.34 -2.46 2.42
C PRO A 184 0.98 -1.75 2.06
N PHE A 185 1.25 -1.48 0.77
CA PHE A 185 2.50 -0.88 0.28
C PHE A 185 2.26 -0.02 -0.97
N ALA A 186 3.28 0.74 -1.37
CA ALA A 186 3.20 1.64 -2.53
C ALA A 186 3.00 0.87 -3.85
N THR A 187 2.28 1.48 -4.79
CA THR A 187 1.97 0.89 -6.12
C THR A 187 3.20 0.60 -6.98
N THR A 188 4.35 1.15 -6.62
CA THR A 188 5.64 0.92 -7.29
C THR A 188 6.42 -0.26 -6.72
N GLN A 189 5.93 -0.90 -5.67
CA GLN A 189 6.63 -2.01 -5.02
C GLN A 189 6.28 -3.34 -5.68
N GLY A 190 7.30 -4.12 -6.01
CA GLY A 190 7.14 -5.42 -6.65
C GLY A 190 6.45 -5.34 -8.01
N ASN A 191 5.65 -6.34 -8.34
CA ASN A 191 4.87 -6.43 -9.60
C ASN A 191 3.39 -6.06 -9.42
N ILE A 192 3.01 -5.40 -8.33
CA ILE A 192 1.60 -5.04 -8.04
C ILE A 192 0.98 -4.15 -9.13
N SER A 193 1.80 -3.40 -9.88
CA SER A 193 1.35 -2.60 -11.02
C SER A 193 0.67 -3.44 -12.11
N GLU A 194 1.08 -4.69 -12.31
CA GLU A 194 0.46 -5.63 -13.26
C GLU A 194 -0.95 -6.02 -12.79
N THR A 195 -1.11 -6.33 -11.49
CA THR A 195 -2.43 -6.57 -10.88
C THR A 195 -3.34 -5.35 -10.98
N ILE A 196 -2.82 -4.15 -10.69
CA ILE A 196 -3.58 -2.91 -10.81
C ILE A 196 -4.02 -2.68 -12.26
N GLY A 197 -3.12 -2.88 -13.22
CA GLY A 197 -3.39 -2.69 -14.64
C GLY A 197 -4.51 -3.62 -15.14
N SER A 198 -4.39 -4.92 -14.88
CA SER A 198 -5.38 -5.92 -15.30
C SER A 198 -6.72 -5.77 -14.60
N LEU A 199 -6.71 -5.48 -13.29
CA LEU A 199 -7.92 -5.20 -12.51
C LEU A 199 -8.64 -3.95 -13.05
N SER A 200 -7.90 -2.86 -13.27
CA SER A 200 -8.45 -1.61 -13.81
C SER A 200 -9.04 -1.77 -15.20
N ALA A 201 -8.34 -2.48 -16.10
CA ALA A 201 -8.82 -2.73 -17.45
C ALA A 201 -10.11 -3.56 -17.47
N ALA A 202 -10.15 -4.65 -16.72
CA ALA A 202 -11.34 -5.52 -16.65
C ALA A 202 -12.56 -4.82 -16.02
N LEU A 203 -12.34 -3.97 -15.01
CA LEU A 203 -13.40 -3.18 -14.41
C LEU A 203 -13.92 -2.11 -15.39
N ALA A 204 -13.02 -1.44 -16.13
CA ALA A 204 -13.38 -0.39 -17.08
C ALA A 204 -14.26 -0.91 -18.22
N GLU A 205 -14.00 -2.14 -18.72
CA GLU A 205 -14.84 -2.81 -19.74
C GLU A 205 -16.30 -2.96 -19.30
N LYS A 206 -16.55 -3.05 -17.99
CA LYS A 206 -17.88 -3.14 -17.38
C LYS A 206 -18.39 -1.80 -16.85
N GLY A 207 -17.68 -0.70 -17.11
CA GLY A 207 -18.04 0.65 -16.71
C GLY A 207 -17.83 0.95 -15.22
N TYR A 208 -16.93 0.22 -14.55
CA TYR A 208 -16.49 0.47 -13.18
C TYR A 208 -15.16 1.23 -13.16
N PHE A 209 -14.93 1.98 -12.10
CA PHE A 209 -13.70 2.72 -11.84
C PHE A 209 -12.96 2.11 -10.65
N LEU A 210 -11.62 2.08 -10.71
CA LEU A 210 -10.78 1.59 -9.63
C LEU A 210 -10.26 2.76 -8.79
N SER A 211 -10.51 2.74 -7.48
CA SER A 211 -9.84 3.59 -6.50
C SER A 211 -8.79 2.79 -5.73
N ILE A 212 -7.63 3.38 -5.47
CA ILE A 212 -6.51 2.71 -4.80
C ILE A 212 -6.23 3.41 -3.47
N HIS A 213 -6.15 2.62 -2.39
CA HIS A 213 -5.88 3.09 -1.05
C HIS A 213 -4.66 2.39 -0.48
N ILE A 214 -3.66 3.17 -0.04
CA ILE A 214 -2.41 2.66 0.49
C ILE A 214 -2.36 2.89 1.99
N THR A 215 -2.27 1.81 2.76
CA THR A 215 -2.25 1.85 4.23
C THR A 215 -0.86 1.80 4.83
N GLY A 216 0.15 1.43 4.03
CA GLY A 216 1.48 1.16 4.53
C GLY A 216 1.48 -0.08 5.44
N SER A 217 2.49 -0.21 6.29
CA SER A 217 2.63 -1.37 7.18
C SER A 217 1.84 -1.26 8.48
N SER A 218 0.90 -0.30 8.59
CA SER A 218 0.17 0.03 9.82
C SER A 218 -1.19 -0.66 9.86
N SER A 219 -1.36 -1.66 10.73
CA SER A 219 -2.65 -2.33 10.95
C SER A 219 -3.75 -1.38 11.46
N PRO A 220 -3.50 -0.40 12.35
CA PRO A 220 -4.50 0.60 12.70
C PRO A 220 -4.95 1.45 11.52
N LYS A 221 -4.04 1.84 10.61
CA LYS A 221 -4.39 2.60 9.41
C LYS A 221 -5.19 1.76 8.42
N GLU A 222 -4.85 0.48 8.28
CA GLU A 222 -5.58 -0.49 7.47
C GLU A 222 -7.03 -0.61 7.95
N ARG A 223 -7.23 -0.83 9.25
CA ARG A 223 -8.57 -0.86 9.88
C ARG A 223 -9.34 0.44 9.66
N ALA A 224 -8.72 1.59 9.96
CA ALA A 224 -9.36 2.89 9.77
C ALA A 224 -9.77 3.16 8.32
N THR A 225 -8.96 2.68 7.34
CA THR A 225 -9.29 2.80 5.92
C THR A 225 -10.47 1.90 5.55
N LEU A 226 -10.56 0.68 6.07
CA LEU A 226 -11.72 -0.19 5.89
C LEU A 226 -13.00 0.44 6.46
N GLU A 227 -12.92 1.03 7.65
CA GLU A 227 -14.04 1.76 8.27
C GLU A 227 -14.47 2.98 7.42
N LEU A 228 -13.52 3.72 6.86
CA LEU A 228 -13.80 4.82 5.93
C LEU A 228 -14.49 4.31 4.67
N LEU A 229 -13.96 3.28 4.01
CA LEU A 229 -14.51 2.70 2.78
C LEU A 229 -15.92 2.13 2.99
N ARG A 230 -16.22 1.62 4.18
CA ARG A 230 -17.57 1.18 4.56
C ARG A 230 -18.59 2.30 4.42
N SER A 231 -18.24 3.52 4.84
CA SER A 231 -19.09 4.70 4.77
C SER A 231 -19.23 5.26 3.34
N GLN A 232 -18.31 4.91 2.43
CA GLN A 232 -18.35 5.33 1.05
C GLN A 232 -19.28 4.45 0.22
N ASN A 233 -19.86 5.04 -0.84
CA ASN A 233 -20.66 4.28 -1.79
C ASN A 233 -19.76 3.59 -2.82
N ILE A 234 -19.10 2.47 -2.43
CA ILE A 234 -18.30 1.62 -3.32
C ILE A 234 -19.08 0.39 -3.74
N ALA A 235 -18.83 -0.11 -4.94
CA ALA A 235 -19.47 -1.33 -5.47
C ALA A 235 -18.90 -2.61 -4.84
N GLY A 236 -17.60 -2.62 -4.56
CA GLY A 236 -16.92 -3.76 -3.98
C GLY A 236 -15.48 -3.44 -3.58
N LEU A 237 -14.84 -4.40 -2.94
CA LEU A 237 -13.49 -4.27 -2.38
C LEU A 237 -12.59 -5.41 -2.86
N VAL A 238 -11.43 -5.06 -3.40
CA VAL A 238 -10.30 -5.98 -3.53
C VAL A 238 -9.31 -5.63 -2.43
N TYR A 239 -8.93 -6.61 -1.61
CA TYR A 239 -8.15 -6.36 -0.42
C TYR A 239 -6.89 -7.21 -0.38
N TYR A 240 -5.74 -6.56 -0.33
CA TYR A 240 -4.43 -7.16 -0.12
C TYR A 240 -4.01 -6.90 1.34
N PRO A 241 -4.26 -7.82 2.27
CA PRO A 241 -3.91 -7.62 3.67
C PRO A 241 -2.40 -7.70 3.88
N LYS A 242 -1.87 -6.92 4.81
CA LYS A 242 -0.45 -6.98 5.18
C LYS A 242 -0.08 -8.33 5.79
N ARG A 243 -0.99 -8.90 6.61
CA ARG A 243 -0.84 -10.15 7.35
C ARG A 243 -2.12 -10.97 7.27
N ASP A 244 -2.12 -12.17 7.84
CA ASP A 244 -3.29 -13.06 7.87
C ASP A 244 -4.45 -12.52 8.72
N ASN A 245 -4.22 -11.51 9.57
CA ASN A 245 -5.29 -10.80 10.28
C ASN A 245 -6.00 -9.83 9.32
N ILE A 246 -7.12 -10.27 8.76
CA ILE A 246 -7.86 -9.59 7.70
C ILE A 246 -8.94 -8.62 8.18
N HIS A 247 -8.96 -8.23 9.44
CA HIS A 247 -10.00 -7.33 9.99
C HIS A 247 -11.44 -7.80 9.67
N LEU A 248 -11.75 -9.04 10.00
CA LEU A 248 -12.97 -9.73 9.58
C LEU A 248 -14.26 -8.98 9.96
N GLU A 249 -14.28 -8.33 11.12
CA GLU A 249 -15.43 -7.52 11.55
C GLU A 249 -15.77 -6.40 10.55
N GLN A 250 -14.73 -5.69 10.07
CA GLN A 250 -14.91 -4.63 9.09
C GLN A 250 -15.32 -5.18 7.72
N LEU A 251 -14.81 -6.36 7.34
CA LEU A 251 -15.19 -7.00 6.07
C LEU A 251 -16.65 -7.50 6.08
N ASN A 252 -17.15 -7.98 7.20
CA ASN A 252 -18.54 -8.41 7.33
C ASN A 252 -19.53 -7.28 7.01
N ASP A 253 -19.19 -6.03 7.34
CA ASP A 253 -20.04 -4.88 7.02
C ASP A 253 -20.23 -4.67 5.52
N PHE A 254 -19.18 -4.96 4.70
CA PHE A 254 -19.31 -4.93 3.24
C PHE A 254 -20.22 -6.04 2.74
N LEU A 255 -20.07 -7.25 3.26
CA LEU A 255 -20.88 -8.40 2.88
C LEU A 255 -22.35 -8.21 3.24
N PHE A 256 -22.65 -7.69 4.44
CA PHE A 256 -24.04 -7.37 4.85
C PHE A 256 -24.66 -6.26 4.00
N ALA A 257 -23.85 -5.41 3.38
CA ALA A 257 -24.30 -4.40 2.43
C ALA A 257 -24.38 -4.93 0.97
N ASN A 258 -24.24 -6.24 0.74
CA ASN A 258 -24.12 -6.88 -0.58
C ASN A 258 -22.99 -6.28 -1.46
N ARG A 259 -21.88 -5.91 -0.83
CA ARG A 259 -20.68 -5.43 -1.51
C ARG A 259 -19.65 -6.55 -1.51
N PRO A 260 -19.32 -7.16 -2.65
CA PRO A 260 -18.37 -8.24 -2.72
C PRO A 260 -16.98 -7.83 -2.24
N VAL A 261 -16.32 -8.76 -1.53
CA VAL A 261 -14.94 -8.65 -1.08
C VAL A 261 -14.13 -9.78 -1.70
N VAL A 262 -12.99 -9.45 -2.30
CA VAL A 262 -12.02 -10.42 -2.83
C VAL A 262 -10.69 -10.19 -2.13
N ILE A 263 -10.22 -11.18 -1.37
CA ILE A 263 -8.89 -11.16 -0.75
C ILE A 263 -7.87 -11.65 -1.76
N ILE A 264 -6.74 -10.95 -1.88
CA ILE A 264 -5.64 -11.36 -2.76
C ILE A 264 -4.35 -11.62 -1.96
N ASP A 265 -3.48 -12.48 -2.47
CA ASP A 265 -2.15 -12.84 -1.96
C ASP A 265 -2.13 -13.62 -0.65
N LYS A 266 -2.93 -13.26 0.35
CA LYS A 266 -3.00 -13.99 1.62
C LYS A 266 -4.16 -14.97 1.62
N GLN A 267 -3.91 -16.17 2.15
CA GLN A 267 -4.98 -17.13 2.36
C GLN A 267 -5.91 -16.70 3.50
N THR A 268 -7.17 -17.00 3.35
CA THR A 268 -8.16 -16.86 4.42
C THR A 268 -8.88 -18.16 4.66
N ASP A 269 -9.02 -18.54 5.94
CA ASP A 269 -9.82 -19.69 6.36
C ASP A 269 -11.32 -19.38 6.38
N CYS A 270 -11.68 -18.11 6.13
CA CYS A 270 -13.06 -17.67 6.11
C CYS A 270 -13.80 -18.28 4.90
N PRO A 271 -14.82 -19.13 5.11
CA PRO A 271 -15.46 -19.89 4.03
C PRO A 271 -16.33 -19.03 3.11
N TYR A 272 -16.75 -17.85 3.56
CA TYR A 272 -17.65 -16.95 2.82
C TYR A 272 -16.94 -15.75 2.17
N LEU A 273 -15.60 -15.73 2.16
CA LEU A 273 -14.82 -14.72 1.44
C LEU A 273 -14.20 -15.31 0.18
N ASN A 274 -14.24 -14.52 -0.89
CA ASN A 274 -13.53 -14.84 -2.11
C ASN A 274 -12.03 -14.65 -1.92
N ASN A 275 -11.22 -15.51 -2.52
CA ASN A 275 -9.77 -15.49 -2.34
C ASN A 275 -9.04 -15.84 -3.64
N VAL A 276 -8.06 -15.04 -4.02
CA VAL A 276 -7.15 -15.32 -5.16
C VAL A 276 -5.72 -15.27 -4.66
N VAL A 277 -5.03 -16.41 -4.72
CA VAL A 277 -3.64 -16.56 -4.27
C VAL A 277 -2.82 -17.28 -5.33
N CYS A 278 -1.49 -17.16 -5.26
CA CYS A 278 -0.58 -18.03 -6.00
C CYS A 278 -0.25 -19.29 -5.20
N ASP A 279 0.17 -20.36 -5.88
CA ASP A 279 0.60 -21.60 -5.24
C ASP A 279 2.00 -21.42 -4.60
N ASN A 280 1.99 -20.75 -3.45
CA ASN A 280 3.19 -20.49 -2.67
C ASN A 280 3.88 -21.77 -2.19
N TYR A 281 3.08 -22.82 -1.90
CA TYR A 281 3.62 -24.10 -1.47
C TYR A 281 4.40 -24.78 -2.60
N ASP A 282 3.82 -24.85 -3.79
CA ASP A 282 4.52 -25.43 -4.95
C ASP A 282 5.73 -24.57 -5.38
N GLY A 283 5.64 -23.24 -5.28
CA GLY A 283 6.78 -22.36 -5.53
C GLY A 283 7.95 -22.64 -4.60
N GLY A 284 7.70 -22.83 -3.31
CA GLY A 284 8.73 -23.27 -2.33
C GLY A 284 9.32 -24.62 -2.69
N ARG A 285 8.50 -25.55 -3.18
CA ARG A 285 8.96 -26.85 -3.67
C ARG A 285 9.86 -26.72 -4.89
N GLN A 286 9.45 -25.97 -5.90
CA GLN A 286 10.19 -25.78 -7.15
C GLN A 286 11.59 -25.21 -6.89
N LEU A 287 11.69 -24.15 -6.06
CA LEU A 287 12.99 -23.56 -5.70
C LEU A 287 13.90 -24.55 -4.95
N THR A 288 13.34 -25.25 -3.99
CA THR A 288 14.11 -26.19 -3.18
C THR A 288 14.61 -27.37 -4.01
N ARG A 289 13.74 -27.93 -4.85
CA ARG A 289 14.09 -29.00 -5.79
C ARG A 289 15.20 -28.55 -6.73
N HIS A 290 15.11 -27.36 -7.29
CA HIS A 290 16.14 -26.78 -8.13
C HIS A 290 17.49 -26.75 -7.43
N LEU A 291 17.56 -26.24 -6.19
CA LEU A 291 18.81 -26.20 -5.43
C LEU A 291 19.35 -27.60 -5.09
N LEU A 292 18.47 -28.55 -4.77
CA LEU A 292 18.85 -29.95 -4.54
C LEU A 292 19.42 -30.62 -5.79
N GLU A 293 18.85 -30.32 -6.96
CA GLU A 293 19.35 -30.79 -8.27
C GLU A 293 20.70 -30.18 -8.63
N GLN A 294 20.98 -28.94 -8.19
CA GLN A 294 22.30 -28.29 -8.26
C GLN A 294 23.32 -28.90 -7.26
N GLY A 295 22.90 -29.90 -6.48
CA GLY A 295 23.77 -30.62 -5.51
C GLY A 295 23.89 -30.00 -4.13
N HIS A 296 23.08 -28.95 -3.83
CA HIS A 296 23.06 -28.38 -2.49
C HIS A 296 22.32 -29.31 -1.52
N ARG A 297 22.86 -29.41 -0.27
CA ARG A 297 22.26 -30.20 0.81
C ARG A 297 22.08 -29.36 2.08
N ASN A 298 22.88 -28.32 2.24
CA ASN A 298 22.83 -27.39 3.34
C ASN A 298 22.17 -26.08 2.83
N ILE A 299 20.85 -26.08 2.80
CA ILE A 299 20.01 -25.00 2.29
C ILE A 299 19.28 -24.38 3.48
N ALA A 300 19.16 -23.05 3.52
CA ALA A 300 18.36 -22.38 4.53
C ALA A 300 17.29 -21.47 3.88
N PHE A 301 16.17 -21.33 4.55
CA PHE A 301 15.10 -20.40 4.23
C PHE A 301 15.27 -19.15 5.09
N PHE A 302 15.31 -17.98 4.46
CA PHE A 302 15.49 -16.69 5.13
C PHE A 302 14.20 -15.86 5.02
N THR A 303 13.68 -15.44 6.17
CA THR A 303 12.46 -14.64 6.25
C THR A 303 12.59 -13.49 7.24
N THR A 304 11.93 -12.36 6.94
CA THR A 304 11.74 -11.22 7.84
C THR A 304 10.35 -11.23 8.47
N ALA A 305 9.44 -12.06 7.94
CA ALA A 305 8.06 -12.16 8.41
C ALA A 305 7.88 -13.36 9.35
N PRO A 306 7.13 -13.21 10.45
CA PRO A 306 6.73 -14.34 11.27
C PRO A 306 5.85 -15.32 10.47
N LEU A 307 6.23 -16.59 10.41
CA LEU A 307 5.47 -17.63 9.68
C LEU A 307 4.02 -17.77 10.18
N SER A 308 3.77 -17.47 11.46
CA SER A 308 2.44 -17.50 12.07
C SER A 308 1.50 -16.41 11.56
N GLU A 309 2.03 -15.35 10.94
CA GLU A 309 1.26 -14.17 10.57
C GLU A 309 1.19 -13.93 9.06
N THR A 310 1.87 -14.77 8.25
CA THR A 310 1.99 -14.56 6.80
C THR A 310 1.87 -15.87 6.06
N SER A 311 0.65 -16.20 5.61
CA SER A 311 0.32 -17.47 4.94
C SER A 311 1.17 -17.74 3.72
N SER A 312 1.40 -16.74 2.86
CA SER A 312 2.23 -16.91 1.66
C SER A 312 3.66 -17.36 2.00
N VAL A 313 4.30 -16.76 3.00
CA VAL A 313 5.66 -17.14 3.44
C VAL A 313 5.66 -18.49 4.15
N ARG A 314 4.64 -18.76 4.99
CA ARG A 314 4.45 -20.06 5.65
C ARG A 314 4.35 -21.19 4.64
N ASP A 315 3.60 -21.00 3.55
CA ASP A 315 3.42 -22.01 2.53
C ASP A 315 4.71 -22.21 1.71
N ARG A 316 5.44 -21.14 1.36
CA ARG A 316 6.78 -21.22 0.74
C ARG A 316 7.72 -22.05 1.60
N PHE A 317 7.76 -21.79 2.91
CA PHE A 317 8.54 -22.57 3.85
C PHE A 317 8.07 -24.02 3.98
N GLY A 318 6.75 -24.25 3.95
CA GLY A 318 6.17 -25.60 3.94
C GLY A 318 6.62 -26.40 2.72
N GLY A 319 6.61 -25.79 1.55
CA GLY A 319 7.12 -26.38 0.31
C GLY A 319 8.64 -26.69 0.38
N PHE A 320 9.41 -25.77 0.95
CA PHE A 320 10.83 -25.98 1.24
C PHE A 320 11.06 -27.22 2.13
N LEU A 321 10.37 -27.31 3.27
CA LEU A 321 10.49 -28.45 4.18
C LEU A 321 10.07 -29.78 3.54
N HIS A 322 9.05 -29.75 2.66
CA HIS A 322 8.63 -30.94 1.92
C HIS A 322 9.77 -31.54 1.11
N GLU A 323 10.43 -30.74 0.27
CA GLU A 323 11.50 -31.20 -0.61
C GLU A 323 12.78 -31.58 0.15
N ILE A 324 13.11 -30.86 1.24
CA ILE A 324 14.23 -31.22 2.13
C ILE A 324 14.03 -32.62 2.71
N LYS A 325 12.82 -32.91 3.24
CA LYS A 325 12.50 -34.24 3.77
C LYS A 325 12.46 -35.30 2.67
N ALA A 326 11.89 -35.01 1.51
CA ALA A 326 11.85 -35.93 0.38
C ALA A 326 13.25 -36.30 -0.13
N ALA A 327 14.23 -35.40 0.01
CA ALA A 327 15.65 -35.66 -0.28
C ALA A 327 16.40 -36.44 0.82
N GLY A 328 15.69 -36.90 1.86
CA GLY A 328 16.28 -37.62 2.99
C GLY A 328 17.10 -36.74 3.93
N ILE A 329 16.93 -35.42 3.88
CA ILE A 329 17.65 -34.50 4.76
C ILE A 329 16.76 -34.24 5.99
N MET A 330 17.31 -34.46 7.17
CA MET A 330 16.61 -34.15 8.43
C MET A 330 16.61 -32.64 8.68
N PRO A 331 15.45 -31.99 8.76
CA PRO A 331 15.37 -30.58 9.09
C PRO A 331 15.93 -30.26 10.46
N ASP A 332 16.67 -29.18 10.56
CA ASP A 332 17.15 -28.64 11.83
C ASP A 332 16.98 -27.11 11.90
N SER A 333 17.26 -26.51 13.06
CA SER A 333 17.04 -25.08 13.30
C SER A 333 17.90 -24.15 12.43
N ARG A 334 18.97 -24.65 11.79
CA ARG A 334 19.82 -23.86 10.89
C ARG A 334 19.16 -23.59 9.54
N GLN A 335 18.09 -24.30 9.22
CA GLN A 335 17.39 -24.21 7.94
C GLN A 335 16.28 -23.16 7.92
N LEU A 336 15.95 -22.58 9.06
CA LEU A 336 15.01 -21.44 9.14
C LEU A 336 15.70 -20.27 9.84
N ILE A 337 15.91 -19.20 9.09
CA ILE A 337 16.46 -17.95 9.59
C ILE A 337 15.34 -16.94 9.62
N THR A 338 14.85 -16.62 10.81
CA THR A 338 13.88 -15.53 11.00
C THR A 338 14.64 -14.30 11.45
N TRP A 339 14.68 -13.27 10.61
CA TRP A 339 15.31 -12.01 10.91
C TRP A 339 14.28 -11.08 11.61
N PRO A 340 14.54 -10.64 12.86
CA PRO A 340 13.51 -9.99 13.67
C PRO A 340 13.31 -8.51 13.37
N HIS A 341 14.13 -7.93 12.51
CA HIS A 341 14.12 -6.50 12.21
C HIS A 341 13.79 -6.23 10.74
N ALA A 342 13.30 -5.02 10.46
CA ALA A 342 13.20 -4.56 9.08
C ALA A 342 14.61 -4.48 8.48
N LEU A 343 14.77 -5.04 7.29
CA LEU A 343 16.01 -4.92 6.53
C LEU A 343 16.00 -3.64 5.72
N SER A 344 17.14 -2.97 5.66
CA SER A 344 17.33 -1.77 4.85
C SER A 344 18.52 -1.90 3.90
N THR A 345 18.52 -1.09 2.86
CA THR A 345 19.68 -0.98 1.95
C THR A 345 20.93 -0.48 2.69
N GLU A 346 20.76 0.35 3.71
CA GLU A 346 21.86 0.82 4.56
C GLU A 346 22.52 -0.33 5.31
N ASP A 347 21.73 -1.26 5.89
CA ASP A 347 22.26 -2.46 6.55
C ASP A 347 23.04 -3.36 5.59
N ALA A 348 22.59 -3.44 4.34
CA ALA A 348 23.21 -4.27 3.32
C ALA A 348 24.51 -3.66 2.74
N LEU A 349 24.56 -2.34 2.58
CA LEU A 349 25.68 -1.63 1.93
C LEU A 349 26.69 -1.01 2.90
N SER A 350 26.48 -1.15 4.21
CA SER A 350 27.41 -0.62 5.22
C SER A 350 28.81 -1.20 5.06
N THR A 351 29.81 -0.35 5.12
CA THR A 351 31.23 -0.75 5.13
C THR A 351 31.69 -1.28 6.49
N GLU A 352 30.99 -0.90 7.57
CA GLU A 352 31.13 -1.53 8.87
C GLU A 352 30.21 -2.75 8.93
N ILE A 353 30.71 -3.89 9.44
CA ILE A 353 29.92 -5.12 9.47
C ILE A 353 28.72 -4.96 10.38
N THR A 354 27.54 -4.94 9.75
CA THR A 354 26.25 -4.89 10.45
C THR A 354 25.87 -6.26 11.02
N PRO A 355 24.94 -6.32 11.99
CA PRO A 355 24.39 -7.60 12.47
C PRO A 355 23.82 -8.47 11.34
N PHE A 356 23.24 -7.88 10.32
CA PHE A 356 22.72 -8.59 9.16
C PHE A 356 23.84 -9.23 8.32
N GLN A 357 24.88 -8.48 7.99
CA GLN A 357 26.06 -8.97 7.29
C GLN A 357 26.79 -10.06 8.11
N GLN A 358 26.90 -9.87 9.43
CA GLN A 358 27.48 -10.87 10.33
C GLN A 358 26.68 -12.18 10.33
N GLN A 359 25.34 -12.11 10.23
CA GLN A 359 24.49 -13.29 10.10
C GLN A 359 24.82 -14.06 8.82
N LEU A 360 25.00 -13.39 7.68
CA LEU A 360 25.35 -14.04 6.41
C LEU A 360 26.72 -14.74 6.48
N LEU A 361 27.72 -14.10 7.09
CA LEU A 361 29.02 -14.71 7.34
C LEU A 361 28.88 -15.95 8.22
N THR A 362 28.11 -15.88 9.28
CA THR A 362 27.85 -16.99 10.20
C THR A 362 27.16 -18.17 9.50
N LEU A 363 26.17 -17.90 8.65
CA LEU A 363 25.51 -18.94 7.86
C LEU A 363 26.52 -19.66 6.95
N ARG A 364 27.39 -18.93 6.27
CA ARG A 364 28.43 -19.51 5.42
C ARG A 364 29.43 -20.34 6.23
N GLN A 365 29.86 -19.85 7.39
CA GLN A 365 30.74 -20.59 8.32
C GLN A 365 30.10 -21.89 8.83
N ASN A 366 28.81 -21.89 9.07
CA ASN A 366 28.01 -23.06 9.47
C ASN A 366 27.72 -24.02 8.30
N GLY A 367 28.31 -23.79 7.13
CA GLY A 367 28.25 -24.69 5.99
C GLY A 367 26.98 -24.52 5.14
N ILE A 368 26.15 -23.48 5.34
CA ILE A 368 25.06 -23.17 4.43
C ILE A 368 25.62 -22.78 3.07
N THR A 369 25.11 -23.40 2.02
CA THR A 369 25.59 -23.22 0.64
C THR A 369 24.58 -22.58 -0.28
N ALA A 370 23.32 -22.51 0.14
CA ALA A 370 22.26 -21.86 -0.61
C ALA A 370 21.19 -21.26 0.33
N LEU A 371 20.63 -20.11 -0.07
CA LEU A 371 19.54 -19.44 0.62
C LEU A 371 18.32 -19.31 -0.30
N LEU A 372 17.15 -19.63 0.24
CA LEU A 372 15.87 -19.17 -0.27
C LEU A 372 15.43 -17.97 0.54
N ALA A 373 15.36 -16.80 -0.08
CA ALA A 373 14.74 -15.62 0.51
C ALA A 373 13.23 -15.68 0.35
N GLU A 374 12.49 -15.16 1.33
CA GLU A 374 11.03 -15.17 1.30
C GLU A 374 10.44 -14.46 0.07
N ASN A 375 11.15 -13.45 -0.48
CA ASN A 375 10.79 -12.72 -1.70
C ASN A 375 12.03 -12.08 -2.34
N ASP A 376 11.85 -11.48 -3.51
CA ASP A 376 12.93 -10.85 -4.27
C ASP A 376 13.50 -9.60 -3.60
N GLN A 377 12.71 -8.85 -2.84
CA GLN A 377 13.19 -7.68 -2.10
C GLN A 377 14.19 -8.09 -1.01
N VAL A 378 13.91 -9.16 -0.30
CA VAL A 378 14.85 -9.73 0.70
C VAL A 378 16.06 -10.34 -0.01
N ALA A 379 15.85 -11.00 -1.15
CA ALA A 379 16.95 -11.56 -1.95
C ALA A 379 17.91 -10.47 -2.45
N GLU A 380 17.39 -9.33 -2.89
CA GLU A 380 18.21 -8.17 -3.29
C GLU A 380 19.08 -7.69 -2.12
N LEU A 381 18.52 -7.52 -0.94
CA LEU A 381 19.28 -7.05 0.23
C LEU A 381 20.36 -8.06 0.65
N ILE A 382 20.06 -9.36 0.57
CA ILE A 382 21.06 -10.42 0.78
C ILE A 382 22.16 -10.32 -0.29
N PHE A 383 21.80 -10.16 -1.56
CA PHE A 383 22.76 -10.04 -2.66
C PHE A 383 23.71 -8.85 -2.46
N LEU A 384 23.16 -7.68 -2.14
CA LEU A 384 23.94 -6.47 -1.88
C LEU A 384 24.86 -6.64 -0.67
N ALA A 385 24.35 -7.19 0.42
CA ALA A 385 25.13 -7.46 1.62
C ALA A 385 26.29 -8.45 1.34
N CYS A 386 26.01 -9.55 0.65
CA CYS A 386 27.04 -10.52 0.24
C CYS A 386 28.14 -9.85 -0.58
N ARG A 387 27.76 -9.03 -1.56
CA ARG A 387 28.72 -8.28 -2.39
C ARG A 387 29.58 -7.34 -1.55
N THR A 388 29.00 -6.64 -0.58
CA THR A 388 29.71 -5.70 0.30
C THR A 388 30.73 -6.39 1.19
N ILE A 389 30.42 -7.58 1.72
CA ILE A 389 31.32 -8.35 2.59
C ILE A 389 32.23 -9.32 1.82
N GLY A 390 32.22 -9.27 0.49
CA GLY A 390 33.09 -10.09 -0.36
C GLY A 390 32.65 -11.55 -0.54
N LEU A 391 31.42 -11.91 -0.20
CA LEU A 391 30.82 -13.21 -0.55
C LEU A 391 30.30 -13.17 -1.98
N ARG A 392 30.73 -14.11 -2.79
CA ARG A 392 30.34 -14.22 -4.20
C ARG A 392 29.09 -15.06 -4.35
N ILE A 393 28.16 -14.58 -5.17
CA ILE A 393 26.97 -15.31 -5.60
C ILE A 393 27.16 -15.64 -7.09
N PRO A 394 27.08 -16.91 -7.49
CA PRO A 394 26.69 -18.11 -6.72
C PRO A 394 27.83 -18.87 -6.05
N GLU A 395 29.12 -18.51 -6.25
CA GLU A 395 30.28 -19.35 -5.93
C GLU A 395 30.42 -19.70 -4.44
N ASP A 396 30.20 -18.72 -3.56
CA ASP A 396 30.31 -18.90 -2.11
C ASP A 396 28.96 -19.21 -1.48
N LEU A 397 27.87 -18.65 -2.05
CA LEU A 397 26.51 -18.82 -1.57
C LEU A 397 25.54 -18.68 -2.75
N CYS A 398 24.75 -19.72 -3.05
CA CYS A 398 23.63 -19.60 -3.99
C CYS A 398 22.46 -18.85 -3.36
N LEU A 399 21.71 -18.11 -4.18
CA LEU A 399 20.58 -17.30 -3.72
C LEU A 399 19.38 -17.45 -4.65
N CYS A 400 18.20 -17.65 -4.04
CA CYS A 400 16.92 -17.63 -4.74
C CYS A 400 15.98 -16.65 -4.06
N GLY A 401 15.13 -16.00 -4.86
CA GLY A 401 14.04 -15.13 -4.43
C GLY A 401 12.67 -15.70 -4.78
N PHE A 402 11.65 -14.86 -4.71
CA PHE A 402 10.28 -15.16 -5.08
C PHE A 402 9.62 -13.87 -5.60
N ASP A 403 8.72 -13.92 -6.59
CA ASP A 403 7.92 -12.87 -7.23
C ASP A 403 8.36 -12.52 -8.66
N ASP A 404 9.58 -12.86 -9.08
CA ASP A 404 10.17 -12.54 -10.39
C ASP A 404 10.07 -11.06 -10.76
N THR A 405 10.52 -10.20 -9.85
CA THR A 405 10.49 -8.75 -10.01
C THR A 405 11.55 -8.23 -10.99
N SER A 406 11.45 -6.97 -11.40
CA SER A 406 12.50 -6.30 -12.18
C SER A 406 13.86 -6.30 -11.48
N LEU A 407 13.87 -6.30 -10.14
CA LEU A 407 15.10 -6.38 -9.32
C LEU A 407 15.79 -7.73 -9.48
N SER A 408 15.06 -8.83 -9.31
CA SER A 408 15.63 -10.17 -9.49
C SER A 408 16.14 -10.40 -10.91
N ARG A 409 15.44 -9.85 -11.91
CA ARG A 409 15.88 -9.90 -13.32
C ARG A 409 17.19 -9.16 -13.54
N SER A 410 17.32 -7.95 -12.99
CA SER A 410 18.53 -7.11 -13.17
C SER A 410 19.75 -7.66 -12.43
N LEU A 411 19.55 -8.35 -11.31
CA LEU A 411 20.60 -8.97 -10.51
C LEU A 411 20.83 -10.46 -10.85
N GLU A 412 20.17 -10.98 -11.88
CA GLU A 412 20.25 -12.39 -12.29
C GLU A 412 19.93 -13.36 -11.14
N ILE A 413 18.94 -12.99 -10.27
CA ILE A 413 18.50 -13.82 -9.17
C ILE A 413 17.46 -14.82 -9.67
N THR A 414 17.68 -16.11 -9.41
CA THR A 414 16.70 -17.18 -9.61
C THR A 414 15.48 -16.90 -8.75
N SER A 415 14.28 -16.93 -9.35
CA SER A 415 13.05 -16.57 -8.66
C SER A 415 11.87 -17.42 -9.12
N ILE A 416 10.77 -17.35 -8.38
CA ILE A 416 9.46 -17.86 -8.81
C ILE A 416 8.68 -16.73 -9.46
N HIS A 417 8.26 -16.95 -10.68
CA HIS A 417 7.31 -16.07 -11.36
C HIS A 417 5.90 -16.31 -10.83
N GLN A 418 5.27 -15.25 -10.33
CA GLN A 418 3.84 -15.18 -10.02
C GLN A 418 3.15 -14.38 -11.14
N ASP A 419 2.04 -14.89 -11.65
CA ASP A 419 1.24 -14.18 -12.65
C ASP A 419 0.36 -13.12 -12.00
N PHE A 420 0.96 -11.96 -11.71
CA PHE A 420 0.28 -10.82 -11.09
C PHE A 420 -0.84 -10.25 -11.95
N GLU A 421 -0.73 -10.37 -13.28
CA GLU A 421 -1.80 -9.99 -14.20
C GLU A 421 -3.02 -10.87 -14.02
N SER A 422 -2.84 -12.19 -13.91
CA SER A 422 -3.93 -13.14 -13.65
C SER A 422 -4.57 -12.93 -12.27
N ILE A 423 -3.82 -12.50 -11.24
CA ILE A 423 -4.42 -12.15 -9.95
C ILE A 423 -5.47 -11.04 -10.12
N GLY A 424 -5.13 -9.97 -10.84
CA GLY A 424 -6.06 -8.86 -11.07
C GLY A 424 -7.25 -9.26 -11.95
N ARG A 425 -7.03 -10.09 -12.97
CA ARG A 425 -8.06 -10.62 -13.86
C ARG A 425 -9.07 -11.50 -13.12
N GLU A 426 -8.59 -12.44 -12.30
CA GLU A 426 -9.45 -13.31 -11.52
C GLU A 426 -10.18 -12.56 -10.40
N ALA A 427 -9.50 -11.64 -9.71
CA ALA A 427 -10.13 -10.81 -8.71
C ALA A 427 -11.28 -9.96 -9.30
N SER A 428 -11.07 -9.36 -10.47
CA SER A 428 -12.13 -8.61 -11.16
C SER A 428 -13.27 -9.50 -11.64
N ARG A 429 -12.97 -10.67 -12.19
CA ARG A 429 -13.98 -11.65 -12.64
C ARG A 429 -14.90 -12.05 -11.48
N ILE A 430 -14.31 -12.46 -10.35
CA ILE A 430 -15.05 -12.87 -9.15
C ILE A 430 -15.89 -11.71 -8.61
N LEU A 431 -15.30 -10.53 -8.50
CA LEU A 431 -16.00 -9.35 -7.99
C LEU A 431 -17.21 -8.99 -8.86
N LEU A 432 -17.03 -8.96 -10.18
CA LEU A 432 -18.10 -8.64 -11.13
C LEU A 432 -19.18 -9.71 -11.15
N SER A 433 -18.81 -11.00 -11.12
CA SER A 433 -19.78 -12.10 -11.07
C SER A 433 -20.61 -12.07 -9.78
N THR A 434 -19.99 -11.73 -8.65
CA THR A 434 -20.70 -11.59 -7.37
C THR A 434 -21.61 -10.36 -7.35
N LEU A 435 -21.24 -9.27 -8.04
CA LEU A 435 -22.13 -8.11 -8.21
C LEU A 435 -23.37 -8.44 -9.05
N GLU A 436 -23.22 -9.29 -10.06
CA GLU A 436 -24.32 -9.76 -10.90
C GLU A 436 -25.20 -10.81 -10.16
N ASN A 437 -24.57 -11.66 -9.35
CA ASN A 437 -25.24 -12.70 -8.57
C ASN A 437 -24.73 -12.72 -7.11
N PRO A 438 -25.31 -11.91 -6.21
CA PRO A 438 -24.89 -11.85 -4.80
C PRO A 438 -25.03 -13.17 -4.02
N ALA A 439 -25.80 -14.13 -4.55
CA ALA A 439 -25.96 -15.47 -3.94
C ALA A 439 -24.94 -16.50 -4.46
N ALA A 440 -23.98 -16.09 -5.29
CA ALA A 440 -22.94 -16.99 -5.77
C ALA A 440 -22.07 -17.49 -4.60
N GLU A 441 -21.71 -18.78 -4.65
CA GLU A 441 -20.78 -19.36 -3.69
C GLU A 441 -19.41 -18.69 -3.79
N PRO A 442 -18.73 -18.43 -2.68
CA PRO A 442 -17.39 -17.85 -2.68
C PRO A 442 -16.38 -18.75 -3.40
N GLU A 443 -15.55 -18.12 -4.21
CA GLU A 443 -14.50 -18.79 -4.97
C GLU A 443 -13.13 -18.66 -4.27
N LYS A 444 -12.37 -19.76 -4.26
CA LYS A 444 -10.96 -19.77 -3.83
C LYS A 444 -10.10 -20.23 -4.99
N ILE A 445 -9.38 -19.31 -5.59
CA ILE A 445 -8.52 -19.53 -6.75
C ILE A 445 -7.07 -19.62 -6.32
N VAL A 446 -6.40 -20.69 -6.74
CA VAL A 446 -4.95 -20.86 -6.57
C VAL A 446 -4.31 -20.85 -7.96
N LEU A 447 -3.55 -19.80 -8.25
CA LEU A 447 -2.86 -19.64 -9.53
C LEU A 447 -1.52 -20.38 -9.53
N PRO A 448 -1.17 -21.07 -10.61
CA PRO A 448 0.11 -21.76 -10.73
C PRO A 448 1.26 -20.74 -10.75
N VAL A 449 2.44 -21.23 -10.36
CA VAL A 449 3.69 -20.46 -10.37
C VAL A 449 4.75 -21.20 -11.16
N THR A 450 5.79 -20.49 -11.61
CA THR A 450 6.83 -21.06 -12.46
C THR A 450 8.21 -20.64 -12.00
N LEU A 451 9.13 -21.59 -11.89
CA LEU A 451 10.53 -21.34 -11.63
C LEU A 451 11.21 -20.64 -12.80
N VAL A 452 11.95 -19.59 -12.53
CA VAL A 452 12.80 -18.87 -13.49
C VAL A 452 14.26 -18.97 -13.02
N PRO A 453 15.03 -19.96 -13.49
CA PRO A 453 16.43 -20.12 -13.12
C PRO A 453 17.28 -19.00 -13.71
N ARG A 454 18.23 -18.48 -12.90
CA ARG A 454 19.20 -17.46 -13.30
C ARG A 454 20.57 -17.74 -12.65
N ALA A 455 21.55 -16.89 -12.94
CA ALA A 455 22.95 -17.08 -12.54
C ALA A 455 23.15 -17.25 -11.03
N SER A 456 22.32 -16.63 -10.18
CA SER A 456 22.51 -16.66 -8.71
C SER A 456 22.44 -18.05 -8.05
N SER A 457 21.88 -19.04 -8.74
CA SER A 457 21.73 -20.41 -8.22
C SER A 457 22.33 -21.49 -9.12
N LEU A 458 22.85 -21.12 -10.29
CA LEU A 458 23.46 -22.07 -11.21
C LEU A 458 24.91 -22.32 -10.80
N ARG A 459 25.22 -23.55 -10.41
CA ARG A 459 26.58 -23.93 -10.08
C ARG A 459 27.42 -23.95 -11.37
N MET A 460 28.42 -23.08 -11.45
CA MET A 460 29.41 -23.20 -12.52
C MET A 460 30.09 -24.56 -12.38
N ILE A 461 29.75 -25.49 -13.28
CA ILE A 461 30.53 -26.75 -13.39
C ILE A 461 31.94 -26.32 -13.78
N LYS A 462 32.88 -26.44 -12.85
CA LYS A 462 34.30 -26.39 -13.21
C LYS A 462 34.54 -27.56 -14.14
N THR A 463 34.58 -27.31 -15.45
CA THR A 463 35.21 -28.24 -16.37
C THR A 463 36.66 -28.35 -15.91
N GLU A 464 37.02 -29.45 -15.21
CA GLU A 464 38.38 -29.81 -14.98
C GLU A 464 39.02 -30.00 -16.37
N SER A 465 39.88 -29.07 -16.75
CA SER A 465 40.76 -29.11 -17.92
C SER A 465 42.06 -29.78 -17.57
#